data_d0ab6971a117dc19019d4daa61599385
#
_entry.id   d0ab6971a117dc19019d4daa61599385
#
_cell.length_a   1.000
_cell.length_b   1.000
_cell.length_c   1.000
_cell.angle_alpha   90.00
_cell.angle_beta   90.00
_cell.angle_gamma   90.00
#
_symmetry.space_group_name_H-M   'P 1'
#
loop_
_entity.id
_entity.type
_entity.pdbx_description
1 polymer ?
#
loop_
_entity_poly.entity_id
_entity_poly.type
_entity_poly.pdbx_seq_one_letter_code
_entity_poly.pdbx_strand_id
1 'polypeptide(L)'
;MYIHELNPIAFSLFKLKIYWYSLSYLFGFIFSYFYVKFILNKDFVNISFKIFEDFLGWAVIGVVIGGRIGYVIFYNLNFYLDNPIEILKIWQGGMSFHGGLIGVILSIFFFSKLKKIDFLNLLNLVSSCAPIGLFLGRLANFVNKELIGRPTNSDWGVLFFENDVLRHPSQIYEAIFEGLIIFIVILYIIKKKYYTSINVSSLFLIMYGFFRFTIEFYREPDSHLGFIFMNISMGQLLCLPMVLLGLMFVKKKNVGY
;
A
#
# COMPACT_ATOMS: atom_id res chain seq x y z
N MET A 1 22.19 -15.96 11.70
CA MET A 1 20.81 -16.39 11.99
C MET A 1 20.16 -15.36 12.92
N TYR A 2 19.02 -14.79 12.55
CA TYR A 2 18.25 -13.87 13.40
C TYR A 2 16.97 -14.57 13.89
N ILE A 3 16.77 -14.58 15.22
CA ILE A 3 15.55 -15.09 15.84
C ILE A 3 14.62 -13.90 16.07
N HIS A 4 13.38 -14.00 15.58
CA HIS A 4 12.42 -12.92 15.67
C HIS A 4 11.71 -12.90 17.02
N GLU A 5 12.09 -11.96 17.90
CA GLU A 5 11.53 -11.79 19.25
C GLU A 5 10.78 -10.45 19.43
N LEU A 6 10.54 -9.71 18.34
CA LEU A 6 9.88 -8.41 18.43
C LEU A 6 8.43 -8.56 18.92
N ASN A 7 8.03 -7.66 19.83
CA ASN A 7 6.68 -7.63 20.36
C ASN A 7 5.79 -6.75 19.46
N PRO A 8 4.63 -7.25 18.98
CA PRO A 8 3.67 -6.46 18.23
C PRO A 8 3.12 -5.24 18.96
N ILE A 9 3.11 -5.28 20.31
CA ILE A 9 2.67 -4.18 21.15
C ILE A 9 3.82 -3.20 21.32
N ALA A 10 3.65 -1.96 20.85
CA ALA A 10 4.63 -0.90 21.00
C ALA A 10 4.70 -0.42 22.46
N PHE A 11 3.55 -0.16 23.06
CA PHE A 11 3.42 0.17 24.48
C PHE A 11 1.97 -0.04 24.95
N SER A 12 1.81 -0.11 26.27
CA SER A 12 0.50 -0.24 26.91
C SER A 12 0.23 0.98 27.79
N LEU A 13 -0.94 1.60 27.62
CA LEU A 13 -1.41 2.69 28.47
C LEU A 13 -2.64 2.20 29.24
N PHE A 14 -2.49 1.92 30.51
CA PHE A 14 -3.50 1.24 31.32
C PHE A 14 -3.93 -0.09 30.69
N LYS A 15 -5.21 -0.24 30.32
CA LYS A 15 -5.77 -1.42 29.64
C LYS A 15 -5.69 -1.36 28.12
N LEU A 16 -5.29 -0.23 27.55
CA LEU A 16 -5.21 -0.02 26.10
C LEU A 16 -3.84 -0.47 25.59
N LYS A 17 -3.80 -1.44 24.68
CA LYS A 17 -2.59 -1.88 23.98
C LYS A 17 -2.46 -1.14 22.67
N ILE A 18 -1.33 -0.47 22.44
CA ILE A 18 -1.03 0.23 21.20
C ILE A 18 -0.05 -0.61 20.40
N TYR A 19 -0.45 -0.96 19.18
CA TYR A 19 0.29 -1.84 18.29
C TYR A 19 1.15 -1.04 17.31
N TRP A 20 2.31 -1.57 16.94
CA TRP A 20 3.16 -0.99 15.90
C TRP A 20 2.43 -0.79 14.58
N TYR A 21 1.49 -1.69 14.28
CA TYR A 21 0.66 -1.58 13.08
C TYR A 21 -0.19 -0.31 13.07
N SER A 22 -0.82 0.03 14.19
CA SER A 22 -1.58 1.28 14.32
C SER A 22 -0.69 2.52 14.23
N LEU A 23 0.51 2.46 14.81
CA LEU A 23 1.49 3.53 14.74
C LEU A 23 2.01 3.73 13.31
N SER A 24 2.18 2.66 12.53
CA SER A 24 2.63 2.76 11.15
C SER A 24 1.66 3.58 10.28
N TYR A 25 0.36 3.40 10.45
CA TYR A 25 -0.65 4.24 9.80
C TYR A 25 -0.57 5.70 10.25
N LEU A 26 -0.50 5.92 11.57
CA LEU A 26 -0.41 7.28 12.13
C LEU A 26 0.83 8.01 11.58
N PHE A 27 2.00 7.37 11.64
CA PHE A 27 3.23 7.94 11.09
C PHE A 27 3.16 8.14 9.57
N GLY A 28 2.52 7.24 8.83
CA GLY A 28 2.27 7.39 7.41
C GLY A 28 1.44 8.64 7.09
N PHE A 29 0.37 8.90 7.84
CA PHE A 29 -0.44 10.11 7.68
C PHE A 29 0.32 11.38 8.06
N ILE A 30 1.02 11.38 9.21
CA ILE A 30 1.83 12.53 9.67
C ILE A 30 2.92 12.84 8.63
N PHE A 31 3.63 11.81 8.16
CA PHE A 31 4.65 11.99 7.13
C PHE A 31 4.04 12.58 5.85
N SER A 32 2.93 12.00 5.37
CA SER A 32 2.25 12.48 4.16
C SER A 32 1.82 13.93 4.27
N TYR A 33 1.34 14.36 5.44
CA TYR A 33 0.96 15.75 5.70
C TYR A 33 2.14 16.72 5.49
N PHE A 34 3.28 16.46 6.12
CA PHE A 34 4.47 17.31 5.97
C PHE A 34 5.11 17.17 4.57
N TYR A 35 5.13 15.98 4.03
CA TYR A 35 5.67 15.73 2.69
C TYR A 35 4.89 16.46 1.60
N VAL A 36 3.56 16.41 1.64
CA VAL A 36 2.71 17.14 0.68
C VAL A 36 2.93 18.63 0.79
N LYS A 37 2.99 19.18 1.99
CA LYS A 37 3.33 20.60 2.19
C LYS A 37 4.67 20.98 1.55
N PHE A 38 5.66 20.09 1.64
CA PHE A 38 6.97 20.30 1.00
C PHE A 38 6.91 20.23 -0.52
N ILE A 39 6.23 19.21 -1.12
CA ILE A 39 6.22 19.03 -2.57
C ILE A 39 5.31 20.01 -3.31
N LEU A 40 4.24 20.50 -2.69
CA LEU A 40 3.39 21.53 -3.29
C LEU A 40 4.13 22.87 -3.49
N ASN A 41 5.11 23.17 -2.66
CA ASN A 41 6.01 24.31 -2.86
C ASN A 41 6.94 24.16 -4.10
N LYS A 42 6.91 23.01 -4.79
CA LYS A 42 7.67 22.73 -6.01
C LYS A 42 6.83 22.80 -7.28
N ASP A 43 5.61 23.28 -7.20
CA ASP A 43 4.64 23.34 -8.31
C ASP A 43 4.36 21.98 -8.95
N PHE A 44 4.44 20.91 -8.14
CA PHE A 44 4.30 19.52 -8.60
C PHE A 44 2.93 19.24 -9.23
N VAL A 45 1.86 19.73 -8.59
CA VAL A 45 0.48 19.60 -9.05
C VAL A 45 -0.28 20.89 -8.75
N ASN A 46 -1.30 21.20 -9.54
CA ASN A 46 -2.16 22.37 -9.32
C ASN A 46 -3.27 22.06 -8.30
N ILE A 47 -2.86 21.82 -7.06
CA ILE A 47 -3.76 21.55 -5.93
C ILE A 47 -3.27 22.37 -4.73
N SER A 48 -4.18 23.07 -4.05
CA SER A 48 -3.84 23.76 -2.80
C SER A 48 -3.70 22.76 -1.65
N PHE A 49 -2.87 23.11 -0.66
CA PHE A 49 -2.69 22.27 0.52
C PHE A 49 -4.01 22.03 1.29
N LYS A 50 -4.90 23.02 1.32
CA LYS A 50 -6.22 22.91 1.92
C LYS A 50 -7.09 21.81 1.27
N ILE A 51 -7.02 21.68 -0.04
CA ILE A 51 -7.72 20.60 -0.75
C ILE A 51 -7.18 19.22 -0.35
N PHE A 52 -5.87 19.11 -0.16
CA PHE A 52 -5.28 17.86 0.34
C PHE A 52 -5.73 17.55 1.78
N GLU A 53 -5.77 18.54 2.67
CA GLU A 53 -6.31 18.36 4.04
C GLU A 53 -7.75 17.87 4.01
N ASP A 54 -8.62 18.50 3.20
CA ASP A 54 -10.01 18.07 3.02
C ASP A 54 -10.11 16.64 2.47
N PHE A 55 -9.16 16.20 1.63
CA PHE A 55 -9.13 14.86 1.06
C PHE A 55 -8.74 13.76 2.07
N LEU A 56 -7.94 14.05 3.10
CA LEU A 56 -7.48 13.03 4.05
C LEU A 56 -8.63 12.22 4.67
N GLY A 57 -9.73 12.88 5.04
CA GLY A 57 -10.92 12.21 5.54
C GLY A 57 -11.54 11.25 4.52
N TRP A 58 -11.60 11.65 3.25
CA TRP A 58 -12.08 10.82 2.15
C TRP A 58 -11.17 9.60 1.92
N ALA A 59 -9.86 9.79 2.02
CA ALA A 59 -8.89 8.70 1.90
C ALA A 59 -9.11 7.64 2.98
N VAL A 60 -9.25 8.06 4.25
CA VAL A 60 -9.53 7.15 5.37
C VAL A 60 -10.83 6.38 5.16
N ILE A 61 -11.91 7.08 4.81
CA ILE A 61 -13.23 6.47 4.54
C ILE A 61 -13.10 5.46 3.37
N GLY A 62 -12.39 5.84 2.30
CA GLY A 62 -12.17 4.97 1.15
C GLY A 62 -11.42 3.69 1.52
N VAL A 63 -10.33 3.79 2.29
CA VAL A 63 -9.58 2.62 2.78
C VAL A 63 -10.46 1.72 3.63
N VAL A 64 -11.17 2.28 4.61
CA VAL A 64 -11.97 1.50 5.56
C VAL A 64 -13.16 0.82 4.88
N ILE A 65 -13.97 1.58 4.16
CA ILE A 65 -15.16 1.05 3.48
C ILE A 65 -14.75 0.09 2.37
N GLY A 66 -13.81 0.51 1.52
CA GLY A 66 -13.33 -0.32 0.41
C GLY A 66 -12.67 -1.60 0.91
N GLY A 67 -11.81 -1.52 1.91
CA GLY A 67 -11.14 -2.66 2.53
C GLY A 67 -12.13 -3.66 3.11
N ARG A 68 -13.16 -3.17 3.80
CA ARG A 68 -14.20 -4.02 4.40
C ARG A 68 -15.09 -4.67 3.35
N ILE A 69 -15.61 -3.89 2.40
CA ILE A 69 -16.44 -4.42 1.31
C ILE A 69 -15.67 -5.43 0.46
N GLY A 70 -14.41 -5.12 0.14
CA GLY A 70 -13.55 -6.05 -0.59
C GLY A 70 -13.32 -7.36 0.17
N TYR A 71 -13.14 -7.31 1.49
CA TYR A 71 -13.03 -8.53 2.29
C TYR A 71 -14.34 -9.35 2.28
N VAL A 72 -15.46 -8.71 2.48
CA VAL A 72 -16.80 -9.34 2.44
C VAL A 72 -17.01 -10.08 1.12
N ILE A 73 -16.74 -9.41 0.00
CA ILE A 73 -17.03 -9.96 -1.35
C ILE A 73 -16.06 -11.08 -1.73
N PHE A 74 -14.76 -10.89 -1.48
CA PHE A 74 -13.76 -11.80 -2.04
C PHE A 74 -13.35 -12.94 -1.11
N TYR A 75 -13.58 -12.81 0.22
CA TYR A 75 -13.06 -13.79 1.17
C TYR A 75 -14.13 -14.56 1.95
N ASN A 76 -15.31 -13.99 2.18
CA ASN A 76 -16.30 -14.65 3.04
C ASN A 76 -17.75 -14.25 2.75
N LEU A 77 -18.11 -14.16 1.47
CA LEU A 77 -19.39 -13.65 1.02
C LEU A 77 -20.59 -14.38 1.66
N ASN A 78 -20.58 -15.73 1.67
CA ASN A 78 -21.70 -16.52 2.19
C ASN A 78 -21.95 -16.22 3.67
N PHE A 79 -20.91 -16.17 4.49
CA PHE A 79 -21.07 -15.82 5.92
C PHE A 79 -21.72 -14.46 6.13
N TYR A 80 -21.33 -13.44 5.34
CA TYR A 80 -21.88 -12.10 5.47
C TYR A 80 -23.27 -11.93 4.86
N LEU A 81 -23.67 -12.76 3.91
CA LEU A 81 -25.05 -12.83 3.43
C LEU A 81 -25.99 -13.38 4.52
N ASP A 82 -25.52 -14.38 5.28
CA ASP A 82 -26.27 -14.94 6.39
C ASP A 82 -26.25 -14.02 7.64
N ASN A 83 -25.21 -13.19 7.79
CA ASN A 83 -24.99 -12.34 8.96
C ASN A 83 -24.65 -10.90 8.56
N PRO A 84 -25.56 -10.11 7.97
CA PRO A 84 -25.23 -8.80 7.38
C PRO A 84 -24.75 -7.75 8.40
N ILE A 85 -25.16 -7.85 9.67
CA ILE A 85 -24.71 -6.93 10.74
C ILE A 85 -23.21 -7.07 11.01
N GLU A 86 -22.64 -8.27 10.78
CA GLU A 86 -21.19 -8.50 10.98
C GLU A 86 -20.33 -7.67 10.00
N ILE A 87 -20.88 -7.20 8.87
CA ILE A 87 -20.18 -6.29 7.95
C ILE A 87 -19.73 -5.02 8.66
N LEU A 88 -20.49 -4.51 9.60
CA LEU A 88 -20.20 -3.26 10.31
C LEU A 88 -19.13 -3.43 11.41
N LYS A 89 -18.84 -4.65 11.83
CA LYS A 89 -17.88 -4.92 12.93
C LYS A 89 -16.44 -4.93 12.44
N ILE A 90 -15.95 -3.77 11.97
CA ILE A 90 -14.59 -3.60 11.43
C ILE A 90 -13.49 -3.90 12.47
N TRP A 91 -13.79 -3.79 13.76
CA TRP A 91 -12.86 -4.06 14.87
C TRP A 91 -12.54 -5.55 15.06
N GLN A 92 -13.27 -6.45 14.41
CA GLN A 92 -12.98 -7.90 14.42
C GLN A 92 -11.95 -8.30 13.34
N GLY A 93 -11.42 -7.33 12.58
CA GLY A 93 -10.52 -7.59 11.47
C GLY A 93 -11.26 -7.85 10.16
N GLY A 94 -10.59 -8.46 9.19
CA GLY A 94 -11.15 -8.74 7.87
C GLY A 94 -11.17 -7.49 6.97
N MET A 95 -9.98 -7.14 6.46
CA MET A 95 -9.76 -6.04 5.53
C MET A 95 -9.02 -6.53 4.29
N SER A 96 -9.50 -6.16 3.12
CA SER A 96 -8.85 -6.47 1.84
C SER A 96 -8.00 -5.30 1.36
N PHE A 97 -6.72 -5.57 1.06
CA PHE A 97 -5.84 -4.56 0.47
C PHE A 97 -6.38 -4.04 -0.87
N HIS A 98 -6.81 -4.93 -1.76
CA HIS A 98 -7.34 -4.54 -3.07
C HIS A 98 -8.64 -3.75 -2.93
N GLY A 99 -9.50 -4.14 -1.98
CA GLY A 99 -10.69 -3.37 -1.65
C GLY A 99 -10.36 -1.96 -1.18
N GLY A 100 -9.38 -1.82 -0.30
CA GLY A 100 -8.89 -0.52 0.18
C GLY A 100 -8.32 0.34 -0.96
N LEU A 101 -7.53 -0.25 -1.86
CA LEU A 101 -6.98 0.45 -3.04
C LEU A 101 -8.10 0.98 -3.95
N ILE A 102 -9.07 0.14 -4.29
CA ILE A 102 -10.23 0.54 -5.08
C ILE A 102 -11.01 1.65 -4.36
N GLY A 103 -11.21 1.52 -3.05
CA GLY A 103 -11.88 2.53 -2.24
C GLY A 103 -11.20 3.89 -2.27
N VAL A 104 -9.86 3.93 -2.20
CA VAL A 104 -9.09 5.18 -2.34
C VAL A 104 -9.23 5.77 -3.75
N ILE A 105 -9.14 4.96 -4.80
CA ILE A 105 -9.31 5.42 -6.18
C ILE A 105 -10.71 6.03 -6.39
N LEU A 106 -11.75 5.37 -5.88
CA LEU A 106 -13.11 5.89 -5.91
C LEU A 106 -13.24 7.19 -5.11
N SER A 107 -12.63 7.27 -3.93
CA SER A 107 -12.59 8.50 -3.14
C SER A 107 -11.93 9.65 -3.90
N ILE A 108 -10.80 9.41 -4.56
CA ILE A 108 -10.14 10.39 -5.42
C ILE A 108 -11.10 10.85 -6.52
N PHE A 109 -11.76 9.92 -7.19
CA PHE A 109 -12.69 10.23 -8.28
C PHE A 109 -13.87 11.09 -7.83
N PHE A 110 -14.58 10.68 -6.78
CA PHE A 110 -15.76 11.42 -6.29
C PHE A 110 -15.36 12.77 -5.69
N PHE A 111 -14.28 12.82 -4.91
CA PHE A 111 -13.77 14.06 -4.34
C PHE A 111 -13.34 15.05 -5.42
N SER A 112 -12.63 14.58 -6.45
CA SER A 112 -12.21 15.42 -7.58
C SER A 112 -13.39 16.04 -8.31
N LYS A 113 -14.47 15.25 -8.54
CA LYS A 113 -15.72 15.78 -9.12
C LYS A 113 -16.39 16.81 -8.22
N LEU A 114 -16.49 16.50 -6.92
CA LEU A 114 -17.14 17.39 -5.95
C LEU A 114 -16.42 18.74 -5.82
N LYS A 115 -15.10 18.72 -5.77
CA LYS A 115 -14.26 19.92 -5.62
C LYS A 115 -13.91 20.58 -6.96
N LYS A 116 -14.32 20.01 -8.10
CA LYS A 116 -14.03 20.47 -9.47
C LYS A 116 -12.52 20.63 -9.71
N ILE A 117 -11.74 19.65 -9.27
CA ILE A 117 -10.29 19.59 -9.48
C ILE A 117 -9.94 18.46 -10.43
N ASP A 118 -8.76 18.55 -11.04
CA ASP A 118 -8.27 17.51 -11.93
C ASP A 118 -7.97 16.21 -11.18
N PHE A 119 -8.56 15.11 -11.65
CA PHE A 119 -8.41 13.78 -11.06
C PHE A 119 -6.95 13.29 -11.06
N LEU A 120 -6.23 13.51 -12.18
CA LEU A 120 -4.84 13.06 -12.31
C LEU A 120 -3.90 13.83 -11.38
N ASN A 121 -4.15 15.10 -11.14
CA ASN A 121 -3.37 15.88 -10.19
C ASN A 121 -3.51 15.33 -8.76
N LEU A 122 -4.73 15.01 -8.32
CA LEU A 122 -4.94 14.42 -7.00
C LEU A 122 -4.39 12.98 -6.94
N LEU A 123 -4.56 12.19 -7.99
CA LEU A 123 -4.01 10.84 -8.09
C LEU A 123 -2.48 10.86 -8.02
N ASN A 124 -1.80 11.76 -8.74
CA ASN A 124 -0.35 11.94 -8.67
C ASN A 124 0.12 12.33 -7.27
N LEU A 125 -0.62 13.22 -6.60
CA LEU A 125 -0.31 13.65 -5.25
C LEU A 125 -0.38 12.49 -4.26
N VAL A 126 -1.49 11.74 -4.28
CA VAL A 126 -1.70 10.57 -3.40
C VAL A 126 -0.69 9.47 -3.70
N SER A 127 -0.43 9.17 -4.98
CA SER A 127 0.57 8.17 -5.38
C SER A 127 1.99 8.54 -4.96
N SER A 128 2.30 9.82 -4.79
CA SER A 128 3.61 10.24 -4.29
C SER A 128 3.79 9.98 -2.79
N CYS A 129 2.71 9.87 -2.03
CA CYS A 129 2.71 9.55 -0.59
C CYS A 129 2.64 8.05 -0.30
N ALA A 130 1.97 7.28 -1.17
CA ALA A 130 1.68 5.86 -0.96
C ALA A 130 2.92 5.01 -0.61
N PRO A 131 4.10 5.19 -1.24
CA PRO A 131 5.27 4.37 -0.96
C PRO A 131 5.73 4.40 0.51
N ILE A 132 5.62 5.53 1.19
CA ILE A 132 5.99 5.62 2.62
C ILE A 132 4.98 4.86 3.49
N GLY A 133 3.70 4.94 3.17
CA GLY A 133 2.69 4.13 3.84
C GLY A 133 2.96 2.62 3.67
N LEU A 134 3.32 2.20 2.45
CA LEU A 134 3.72 0.82 2.17
C LEU A 134 4.96 0.43 2.97
N PHE A 135 6.02 1.24 2.97
CA PHE A 135 7.23 1.00 3.74
C PHE A 135 6.93 0.74 5.23
N LEU A 136 6.20 1.66 5.87
CA LEU A 136 5.87 1.56 7.29
C LEU A 136 4.94 0.36 7.58
N GLY A 137 3.97 0.10 6.72
CA GLY A 137 3.07 -1.04 6.84
C GLY A 137 3.81 -2.38 6.74
N ARG A 138 4.79 -2.51 5.83
CA ARG A 138 5.60 -3.73 5.70
C ARG A 138 6.53 -3.96 6.89
N LEU A 139 7.10 -2.89 7.46
CA LEU A 139 7.84 -3.00 8.72
C LEU A 139 6.93 -3.48 9.87
N ALA A 140 5.71 -3.00 9.92
CA ALA A 140 4.73 -3.48 10.91
C ALA A 140 4.34 -4.94 10.69
N ASN A 141 4.17 -5.39 9.43
CA ASN A 141 3.96 -6.81 9.12
C ASN A 141 5.14 -7.68 9.59
N PHE A 142 6.39 -7.19 9.43
CA PHE A 142 7.56 -7.90 9.94
C PHE A 142 7.49 -8.04 11.47
N VAL A 143 7.22 -6.95 12.19
CA VAL A 143 7.08 -6.99 13.67
C VAL A 143 5.97 -7.93 14.10
N ASN A 144 4.85 -7.98 13.36
CA ASN A 144 3.70 -8.84 13.69
C ASN A 144 3.88 -10.31 13.24
N LYS A 145 4.99 -10.66 12.57
CA LYS A 145 5.20 -12.00 11.99
C LYS A 145 4.12 -12.38 10.95
N GLU A 146 3.63 -11.39 10.21
CA GLU A 146 2.64 -11.57 9.16
C GLU A 146 3.30 -11.63 7.79
N LEU A 147 2.66 -12.32 6.83
CA LEU A 147 3.08 -12.35 5.41
C LEU A 147 4.55 -12.79 5.24
N ILE A 148 4.94 -13.81 5.97
CA ILE A 148 6.32 -14.33 5.99
C ILE A 148 6.75 -14.91 4.64
N GLY A 149 8.05 -14.97 4.43
CA GLY A 149 8.63 -15.53 3.21
C GLY A 149 8.72 -17.04 3.20
N ARG A 150 9.10 -17.57 2.04
CA ARG A 150 9.36 -19.00 1.83
C ARG A 150 10.58 -19.45 2.64
N PRO A 151 10.70 -20.77 2.91
CA PRO A 151 11.90 -21.34 3.48
C PRO A 151 13.17 -20.96 2.70
N THR A 152 14.27 -20.74 3.41
CA THR A 152 15.55 -20.40 2.82
C THR A 152 16.72 -20.99 3.60
N ASN A 153 17.82 -21.27 2.89
CA ASN A 153 19.09 -21.63 3.50
C ASN A 153 20.08 -20.45 3.54
N SER A 154 19.62 -19.22 3.25
CA SER A 154 20.47 -18.04 3.24
C SER A 154 20.85 -17.62 4.66
N ASP A 155 22.08 -17.07 4.82
CA ASP A 155 22.61 -16.62 6.11
C ASP A 155 21.79 -15.51 6.77
N TRP A 156 21.03 -14.73 5.97
CA TRP A 156 20.13 -13.67 6.42
C TRP A 156 18.68 -14.14 6.63
N GLY A 157 18.43 -15.46 6.59
CA GLY A 157 17.15 -16.05 6.94
C GLY A 157 16.74 -15.69 8.37
N VAL A 158 15.43 -15.56 8.58
CA VAL A 158 14.82 -15.23 9.87
C VAL A 158 14.03 -16.43 10.38
N LEU A 159 14.23 -16.76 11.66
CA LEU A 159 13.43 -17.73 12.38
C LEU A 159 12.25 -16.99 13.03
N PHE A 160 11.05 -17.12 12.46
CA PHE A 160 9.86 -16.41 12.94
C PHE A 160 9.16 -17.11 14.10
N PHE A 161 9.18 -18.43 14.14
CA PHE A 161 8.55 -19.25 15.19
C PHE A 161 9.51 -20.33 15.69
N GLU A 162 9.35 -20.73 16.94
CA GLU A 162 10.08 -21.87 17.50
C GLU A 162 9.80 -23.13 16.68
N ASN A 163 10.85 -23.92 16.43
CA ASN A 163 10.78 -25.16 15.63
C ASN A 163 10.37 -25.01 14.15
N ASP A 164 10.38 -23.77 13.60
CA ASP A 164 10.20 -23.51 12.18
C ASP A 164 11.57 -23.57 11.44
N VAL A 165 11.53 -23.43 10.13
CA VAL A 165 12.72 -23.29 9.29
C VAL A 165 13.06 -21.80 9.10
N LEU A 166 14.30 -21.52 8.70
CA LEU A 166 14.67 -20.16 8.30
C LEU A 166 13.85 -19.73 7.09
N ARG A 167 13.33 -18.53 7.11
CA ARG A 167 12.50 -17.96 6.06
C ARG A 167 13.04 -16.63 5.55
N HIS A 168 12.79 -16.34 4.28
CA HIS A 168 13.07 -15.02 3.74
C HIS A 168 12.28 -13.95 4.50
N PRO A 169 12.91 -12.84 4.95
CA PRO A 169 12.20 -11.69 5.50
C PRO A 169 11.55 -10.88 4.37
N SER A 170 10.56 -11.48 3.68
CA SER A 170 9.90 -10.90 2.51
C SER A 170 9.29 -9.53 2.79
N GLN A 171 8.81 -9.30 4.02
CA GLN A 171 8.29 -8.00 4.46
C GLN A 171 9.36 -6.89 4.38
N ILE A 172 10.62 -7.22 4.70
CA ILE A 172 11.74 -6.26 4.59
C ILE A 172 12.07 -5.99 3.12
N TYR A 173 12.02 -7.02 2.26
CA TYR A 173 12.19 -6.83 0.82
C TYR A 173 11.09 -5.94 0.26
N GLU A 174 9.82 -6.22 0.61
CA GLU A 174 8.68 -5.40 0.23
C GLU A 174 8.83 -3.95 0.75
N ALA A 175 9.24 -3.75 2.01
CA ALA A 175 9.47 -2.42 2.56
C ALA A 175 10.49 -1.63 1.74
N ILE A 176 11.64 -2.25 1.43
CA ILE A 176 12.72 -1.57 0.70
C ILE A 176 12.30 -1.28 -0.74
N PHE A 177 11.82 -2.29 -1.48
CA PHE A 177 11.59 -2.16 -2.92
C PHE A 177 10.25 -1.49 -3.25
N GLU A 178 9.15 -1.93 -2.61
CA GLU A 178 7.80 -1.37 -2.85
C GLU A 178 7.58 -0.03 -2.13
N GLY A 179 8.34 0.22 -1.06
CA GLY A 179 8.25 1.44 -0.26
C GLY A 179 9.40 2.40 -0.54
N LEU A 180 10.56 2.17 0.09
CA LEU A 180 11.65 3.14 0.16
C LEU A 180 12.22 3.52 -1.22
N ILE A 181 12.51 2.54 -2.08
CA ILE A 181 13.09 2.80 -3.41
C ILE A 181 12.12 3.58 -4.28
N ILE A 182 10.83 3.18 -4.31
CA ILE A 182 9.81 3.91 -5.07
C ILE A 182 9.69 5.35 -4.56
N PHE A 183 9.69 5.55 -3.24
CA PHE A 183 9.65 6.89 -2.66
C PHE A 183 10.83 7.76 -3.11
N ILE A 184 12.06 7.22 -3.04
CA ILE A 184 13.28 7.94 -3.45
C ILE A 184 13.21 8.33 -4.93
N VAL A 185 12.78 7.41 -5.80
CA VAL A 185 12.65 7.67 -7.25
C VAL A 185 11.60 8.74 -7.50
N ILE A 186 10.42 8.65 -6.89
CA ILE A 186 9.37 9.67 -7.05
C ILE A 186 9.85 11.04 -6.55
N LEU A 187 10.48 11.08 -5.38
CA LEU A 187 11.03 12.32 -4.83
C LEU A 187 12.09 12.94 -5.77
N TYR A 188 12.93 12.11 -6.39
CA TYR A 188 13.91 12.56 -7.39
C TYR A 188 13.23 13.13 -8.63
N ILE A 189 12.20 12.45 -9.16
CA ILE A 189 11.38 12.92 -10.30
C ILE A 189 10.74 14.29 -10.00
N ILE A 190 10.20 14.45 -8.78
CA ILE A 190 9.59 15.71 -8.36
C ILE A 190 10.64 16.82 -8.22
N LYS A 191 11.77 16.55 -7.56
CA LYS A 191 12.85 17.54 -7.37
C LYS A 191 13.46 18.00 -8.69
N LYS A 192 13.60 17.10 -9.66
CA LYS A 192 14.15 17.40 -11.01
C LYS A 192 13.10 17.92 -12.00
N LYS A 193 11.85 18.08 -11.57
CA LYS A 193 10.71 18.52 -12.40
C LYS A 193 10.40 17.59 -13.58
N TYR A 194 10.84 16.33 -13.57
CA TYR A 194 10.51 15.36 -14.63
C TYR A 194 9.03 14.98 -14.65
N TYR A 195 8.26 15.33 -13.61
CA TYR A 195 6.80 15.19 -13.58
C TYR A 195 6.08 15.99 -14.66
N THR A 196 6.74 16.93 -15.33
CA THR A 196 6.19 17.62 -16.51
C THR A 196 6.02 16.69 -17.71
N SER A 197 6.87 15.67 -17.81
CA SER A 197 6.87 14.67 -18.89
C SER A 197 6.41 13.28 -18.45
N ILE A 198 6.48 12.99 -17.15
CA ILE A 198 6.18 11.68 -16.57
C ILE A 198 5.00 11.79 -15.63
N ASN A 199 4.04 10.89 -15.79
CA ASN A 199 2.91 10.75 -14.88
C ASN A 199 3.35 9.94 -13.65
N VAL A 200 3.38 10.56 -12.48
CA VAL A 200 3.91 9.96 -11.24
C VAL A 200 3.08 8.77 -10.77
N SER A 201 1.76 8.83 -10.91
CA SER A 201 0.89 7.69 -10.55
C SER A 201 1.13 6.49 -11.45
N SER A 202 1.38 6.71 -12.74
CA SER A 202 1.72 5.63 -13.67
C SER A 202 3.10 5.04 -13.40
N LEU A 203 4.09 5.89 -13.07
CA LEU A 203 5.40 5.43 -12.64
C LEU A 203 5.32 4.58 -11.37
N PHE A 204 4.51 5.01 -10.39
CA PHE A 204 4.25 4.23 -9.19
C PHE A 204 3.69 2.84 -9.52
N LEU A 205 2.68 2.75 -10.41
CA LEU A 205 2.08 1.48 -10.82
C LEU A 205 3.10 0.54 -11.48
N ILE A 206 3.95 1.07 -12.37
CA ILE A 206 5.00 0.28 -13.03
C ILE A 206 5.98 -0.27 -12.00
N MET A 207 6.54 0.59 -11.18
CA MET A 207 7.56 0.18 -10.21
C MET A 207 7.00 -0.77 -9.15
N TYR A 208 5.84 -0.45 -8.60
CA TYR A 208 5.18 -1.30 -7.62
C TYR A 208 4.83 -2.67 -8.21
N GLY A 209 4.20 -2.70 -9.39
CA GLY A 209 3.85 -3.96 -10.06
C GLY A 209 5.09 -4.81 -10.37
N PHE A 210 6.17 -4.20 -10.84
CA PHE A 210 7.43 -4.88 -11.12
C PHE A 210 8.06 -5.46 -9.85
N PHE A 211 8.23 -4.65 -8.80
CA PHE A 211 8.85 -5.12 -7.55
C PHE A 211 7.97 -6.15 -6.85
N ARG A 212 6.66 -5.92 -6.80
CA ARG A 212 5.73 -6.87 -6.22
C ARG A 212 5.76 -8.22 -6.94
N PHE A 213 5.75 -8.22 -8.27
CA PHE A 213 5.88 -9.45 -9.06
C PHE A 213 7.17 -10.20 -8.73
N THR A 214 8.29 -9.49 -8.61
CA THR A 214 9.61 -10.08 -8.34
C THR A 214 9.72 -10.62 -6.92
N ILE A 215 9.23 -9.86 -5.92
CA ILE A 215 9.34 -10.27 -4.51
C ILE A 215 8.42 -11.44 -4.19
N GLU A 216 7.33 -11.62 -4.93
CA GLU A 216 6.39 -12.72 -4.72
C GLU A 216 7.06 -14.10 -4.88
N PHE A 217 8.18 -14.22 -5.59
CA PHE A 217 8.96 -15.45 -5.64
C PHE A 217 9.59 -15.84 -4.29
N TYR A 218 9.79 -14.87 -3.40
CA TYR A 218 10.37 -15.04 -2.06
C TYR A 218 9.32 -15.07 -0.95
N ARG A 219 8.08 -14.70 -1.26
CA ARG A 219 6.98 -14.69 -0.32
C ARG A 219 6.24 -16.03 -0.32
N GLU A 220 5.78 -16.46 0.87
CA GLU A 220 4.86 -17.59 0.97
C GLU A 220 3.51 -17.21 0.37
N PRO A 221 2.96 -17.98 -0.57
CA PRO A 221 1.62 -17.72 -1.11
C PRO A 221 0.56 -17.78 -0.01
N ASP A 222 -0.50 -16.98 -0.15
CA ASP A 222 -1.62 -17.01 0.77
C ASP A 222 -2.23 -18.41 0.81
N SER A 223 -2.32 -19.04 1.99
CA SER A 223 -2.65 -20.44 2.20
C SER A 223 -4.00 -20.87 1.59
N HIS A 224 -4.95 -19.93 1.46
CA HIS A 224 -6.28 -20.18 0.92
C HIS A 224 -6.37 -20.06 -0.61
N LEU A 225 -5.37 -19.43 -1.27
CA LEU A 225 -5.34 -19.25 -2.73
C LEU A 225 -4.30 -20.13 -3.41
N GLY A 226 -3.15 -20.35 -2.77
CA GLY A 226 -2.05 -21.10 -3.32
C GLY A 226 -1.52 -20.54 -4.65
N PHE A 227 -1.13 -21.42 -5.56
CA PHE A 227 -0.78 -21.10 -6.94
C PHE A 227 -2.00 -21.29 -7.85
N ILE A 228 -2.27 -20.32 -8.74
CA ILE A 228 -3.44 -20.34 -9.61
C ILE A 228 -3.12 -21.01 -10.94
N PHE A 229 -2.02 -20.65 -11.58
CA PHE A 229 -1.62 -21.13 -12.88
C PHE A 229 -0.10 -21.19 -13.02
N MET A 230 0.48 -22.32 -13.47
CA MET A 230 1.93 -22.48 -13.70
C MET A 230 2.83 -21.90 -12.59
N ASN A 231 2.52 -22.19 -11.33
CA ASN A 231 3.23 -21.64 -10.16
C ASN A 231 3.18 -20.11 -10.01
N ILE A 232 2.24 -19.43 -10.67
CA ILE A 232 1.99 -17.99 -10.50
C ILE A 232 0.98 -17.79 -9.37
N SER A 233 1.29 -16.92 -8.44
CA SER A 233 0.38 -16.51 -7.36
C SER A 233 -0.65 -15.47 -7.85
N MET A 234 -1.75 -15.29 -7.09
CA MET A 234 -2.71 -14.21 -7.34
C MET A 234 -2.02 -12.83 -7.32
N GLY A 235 -1.06 -12.64 -6.40
CA GLY A 235 -0.29 -11.40 -6.31
C GLY A 235 0.44 -11.07 -7.61
N GLN A 236 1.10 -12.05 -8.22
CA GLN A 236 1.78 -11.87 -9.51
C GLN A 236 0.81 -11.57 -10.66
N LEU A 237 -0.33 -12.29 -10.70
CA LEU A 237 -1.33 -12.07 -11.75
C LEU A 237 -1.89 -10.64 -11.70
N LEU A 238 -2.15 -10.10 -10.50
CA LEU A 238 -2.66 -8.74 -10.31
C LEU A 238 -1.61 -7.66 -10.62
N CYS A 239 -0.32 -7.97 -10.59
CA CYS A 239 0.73 -7.03 -10.98
C CYS A 239 0.74 -6.74 -12.48
N LEU A 240 0.39 -7.71 -13.34
CA LEU A 240 0.43 -7.54 -14.79
C LEU A 240 -0.44 -6.38 -15.29
N PRO A 241 -1.74 -6.30 -14.95
CA PRO A 241 -2.56 -5.15 -15.37
C PRO A 241 -2.06 -3.82 -14.78
N MET A 242 -1.47 -3.81 -13.58
CA MET A 242 -0.90 -2.59 -13.00
C MET A 242 0.26 -2.05 -13.85
N VAL A 243 1.20 -2.93 -14.24
CA VAL A 243 2.33 -2.56 -15.09
C VAL A 243 1.85 -2.10 -16.47
N LEU A 244 0.91 -2.83 -17.09
CA LEU A 244 0.36 -2.47 -18.40
C LEU A 244 -0.33 -1.09 -18.37
N LEU A 245 -1.20 -0.84 -17.40
CA LEU A 245 -1.84 0.47 -17.22
C LEU A 245 -0.81 1.57 -16.97
N GLY A 246 0.18 1.29 -16.14
CA GLY A 246 1.27 2.24 -15.90
C GLY A 246 2.02 2.59 -17.19
N LEU A 247 2.40 1.62 -18.02
CA LEU A 247 3.09 1.84 -19.29
C LEU A 247 2.25 2.63 -20.29
N MET A 248 0.94 2.38 -20.35
CA MET A 248 0.03 3.10 -21.23
C MET A 248 -0.05 4.60 -20.92
N PHE A 249 0.06 4.98 -19.65
CA PHE A 249 -0.19 6.35 -19.19
C PHE A 249 1.05 7.05 -18.61
N VAL A 250 2.25 6.44 -18.64
CA VAL A 250 3.44 7.00 -18.01
C VAL A 250 3.90 8.32 -18.66
N LYS A 251 3.80 8.44 -19.98
CA LYS A 251 4.11 9.69 -20.69
C LYS A 251 2.92 10.63 -20.63
N LYS A 252 3.13 11.85 -20.17
CA LYS A 252 2.12 12.91 -20.32
C LYS A 252 2.02 13.27 -21.80
N LYS A 253 0.79 13.29 -22.32
CA LYS A 253 0.57 13.92 -23.65
C LYS A 253 0.92 15.39 -23.50
N ASN A 254 1.85 15.89 -24.33
CA ASN A 254 2.04 17.32 -24.49
C ASN A 254 0.71 17.86 -25.01
N VAL A 255 -0.08 18.46 -24.16
CA VAL A 255 -1.18 19.31 -24.60
C VAL A 255 -0.48 20.55 -25.12
N GLY A 256 -0.29 20.63 -26.46
CA GLY A 256 0.20 21.85 -27.11
C GLY A 256 -0.76 22.99 -26.74
N TYR A 257 -0.21 24.00 -26.13
CA TYR A 257 -0.87 25.29 -25.93
C TYR A 257 -0.86 26.02 -27.29
#